data_1df5b01ebe48e2d97c0bd178d74098e4
#
_entry.id   1df5b01ebe48e2d97c0bd178d74098e4
#
_cell.length_a   1.000
_cell.length_b   1.000
_cell.length_c   1.000
_cell.angle_alpha   90.00
_cell.angle_beta   90.00
_cell.angle_gamma   90.00
#
_symmetry.space_group_name_H-M   'P 1'
#
loop_
_entity.id
_entity.type
_entity.pdbx_description
1 polymer ?
#
loop_
_entity_poly.entity_id
_entity_poly.type
_entity_poly.pdbx_seq_one_letter_code
_entity_poly.pdbx_strand_id
1 'polypeptide(L)'
;EELNHLNKNGVETTVTVKNAAGSQRTQNDQVKELINAGCNVLCVNLVDRADPSEIIDVAKEHDVPIIFFNREPVAEDMRQWDRLYYVGADAKQSGVLQGELAVEMIRQNSQIDHNKDGKIQYVVLEGEAGHQDAIIRTENAVDTLNKNGIELEKLSYQIANWNRAQAQNRMEQMLGQYKNKIELVLANNDDMALGALDAYKNLNYTEALLPVFIGIDGTDMGLKAV
;
A
#
# COMPACT_ATOMS: atom_id res chain seq x y z
N GLU A 1 18.47 -3.52 -13.91
CA GLU A 1 19.14 -4.82 -14.23
C GLU A 1 18.59 -5.43 -15.51
N GLU A 2 17.27 -5.55 -15.67
CA GLU A 2 16.62 -6.18 -16.83
C GLU A 2 16.92 -5.45 -18.14
N LEU A 3 16.92 -4.13 -18.17
CA LEU A 3 17.31 -3.33 -19.33
C LEU A 3 18.75 -3.64 -19.77
N ASN A 4 19.66 -3.81 -18.81
CA ASN A 4 21.05 -4.19 -19.13
C ASN A 4 21.13 -5.61 -19.71
N HIS A 5 20.24 -6.51 -19.27
CA HIS A 5 20.15 -7.86 -19.81
C HIS A 5 19.62 -7.84 -21.25
N LEU A 6 18.55 -7.10 -21.52
CA LEU A 6 18.00 -6.93 -22.86
C LEU A 6 19.02 -6.33 -23.83
N ASN A 7 19.72 -5.26 -23.44
CA ASN A 7 20.71 -4.60 -24.26
C ASN A 7 21.91 -5.52 -24.56
N LYS A 8 22.35 -6.37 -23.62
CA LYS A 8 23.39 -7.38 -23.85
C LYS A 8 22.96 -8.44 -24.86
N ASN A 9 21.68 -8.71 -24.97
CA ASN A 9 21.10 -9.67 -25.92
C ASN A 9 20.76 -9.04 -27.28
N GLY A 10 21.22 -7.81 -27.54
CA GLY A 10 21.05 -7.12 -28.83
C GLY A 10 19.70 -6.44 -29.01
N VAL A 11 18.91 -6.33 -27.93
CA VAL A 11 17.68 -5.54 -27.94
C VAL A 11 18.01 -4.15 -27.38
N GLU A 12 18.10 -3.15 -28.26
CA GLU A 12 18.33 -1.78 -27.84
C GLU A 12 17.07 -1.21 -27.18
N THR A 13 17.20 -0.86 -25.91
CA THR A 13 16.08 -0.32 -25.11
C THR A 13 16.47 1.00 -24.45
N THR A 14 15.60 1.99 -24.54
CA THR A 14 15.72 3.28 -23.87
C THR A 14 14.51 3.51 -22.97
N VAL A 15 14.72 3.96 -21.74
CA VAL A 15 13.64 4.31 -20.83
C VAL A 15 13.70 5.79 -20.52
N THR A 16 12.58 6.48 -20.75
CA THR A 16 12.36 7.88 -20.36
C THR A 16 11.36 7.92 -19.21
N VAL A 17 11.76 8.48 -18.08
CA VAL A 17 10.91 8.59 -16.88
C VAL A 17 10.41 10.02 -16.74
N LYS A 18 9.10 10.18 -16.52
CA LYS A 18 8.44 11.44 -16.23
C LYS A 18 7.77 11.37 -14.86
N ASN A 19 7.67 12.51 -14.18
CA ASN A 19 6.97 12.61 -12.89
C ASN A 19 5.85 13.65 -13.02
N ALA A 20 4.61 13.23 -12.80
CA ALA A 20 3.45 14.10 -12.88
C ALA A 20 3.19 14.92 -11.60
N ALA A 21 3.96 14.68 -10.54
CA ALA A 21 3.86 15.39 -9.26
C ALA A 21 2.43 15.45 -8.67
N GLY A 22 1.66 14.36 -8.84
CA GLY A 22 0.29 14.26 -8.34
C GLY A 22 -0.77 14.99 -9.18
N SER A 23 -0.44 15.43 -10.40
CA SER A 23 -1.39 16.10 -11.30
C SER A 23 -1.75 15.21 -12.49
N GLN A 24 -3.02 14.76 -12.56
CA GLN A 24 -3.51 13.97 -13.70
C GLN A 24 -3.36 14.71 -15.03
N ARG A 25 -3.65 16.00 -15.06
CA ARG A 25 -3.44 16.82 -16.27
C ARG A 25 -1.98 16.80 -16.74
N THR A 26 -1.04 16.96 -15.80
CA THR A 26 0.40 16.88 -16.13
C THR A 26 0.77 15.50 -16.65
N GLN A 27 0.19 14.44 -16.09
CA GLN A 27 0.42 13.07 -16.57
C GLN A 27 -0.10 12.89 -18.01
N ASN A 28 -1.29 13.39 -18.32
CA ASN A 28 -1.85 13.34 -19.66
C ASN A 28 -0.96 14.06 -20.68
N ASP A 29 -0.47 15.26 -20.36
CA ASP A 29 0.44 16.03 -21.21
C ASP A 29 1.79 15.27 -21.42
N GLN A 30 2.34 14.68 -20.36
CA GLN A 30 3.57 13.87 -20.42
C GLN A 30 3.41 12.61 -21.28
N VAL A 31 2.25 11.96 -21.24
CA VAL A 31 1.94 10.82 -22.13
C VAL A 31 1.94 11.24 -23.59
N LYS A 32 1.29 12.37 -23.93
CA LYS A 32 1.32 12.92 -25.29
C LYS A 32 2.73 13.25 -25.75
N GLU A 33 3.55 13.86 -24.89
CA GLU A 33 4.96 14.14 -25.19
C GLU A 33 5.76 12.84 -25.50
N LEU A 34 5.58 11.79 -24.68
CA LEU A 34 6.29 10.52 -24.89
C LEU A 34 5.86 9.84 -26.20
N ILE A 35 4.57 9.83 -26.52
CA ILE A 35 4.05 9.29 -27.79
C ILE A 35 4.63 10.09 -28.98
N ASN A 36 4.60 11.41 -28.92
CA ASN A 36 5.18 12.27 -29.96
C ASN A 36 6.71 12.09 -30.12
N ALA A 37 7.39 11.73 -29.04
CA ALA A 37 8.82 11.38 -29.07
C ALA A 37 9.10 9.97 -29.63
N GLY A 38 8.06 9.21 -29.99
CA GLY A 38 8.17 7.90 -30.64
C GLY A 38 8.34 6.73 -29.67
N CYS A 39 7.84 6.82 -28.44
CA CYS A 39 7.86 5.67 -27.54
C CYS A 39 7.02 4.50 -28.13
N ASN A 40 7.47 3.28 -27.87
CA ASN A 40 6.84 2.08 -28.40
C ASN A 40 5.91 1.40 -27.38
N VAL A 41 6.05 1.74 -26.11
CA VAL A 41 5.26 1.22 -25.00
C VAL A 41 5.22 2.27 -23.88
N LEU A 42 4.07 2.39 -23.24
CA LEU A 42 3.90 3.23 -22.04
C LEU A 42 3.79 2.35 -20.80
N CYS A 43 4.54 2.69 -19.75
CA CYS A 43 4.33 2.15 -18.40
C CYS A 43 3.78 3.29 -17.53
N VAL A 44 2.55 3.15 -17.02
CA VAL A 44 1.83 4.24 -16.37
C VAL A 44 1.40 3.83 -14.95
N ASN A 45 1.89 4.56 -13.95
CA ASN A 45 1.30 4.58 -12.62
C ASN A 45 0.34 5.77 -12.57
N LEU A 46 -0.96 5.52 -12.66
CA LEU A 46 -1.98 6.57 -12.73
C LEU A 46 -1.93 7.48 -11.50
N VAL A 47 -2.08 8.79 -11.72
CA VAL A 47 -2.33 9.74 -10.64
C VAL A 47 -3.74 9.53 -10.10
N ASP A 48 -4.73 9.49 -10.98
CA ASP A 48 -6.12 9.14 -10.67
C ASP A 48 -6.53 7.88 -11.44
N ARG A 49 -6.82 6.80 -10.71
CA ARG A 49 -7.24 5.53 -11.31
C ARG A 49 -8.61 5.59 -11.97
N ALA A 50 -9.42 6.58 -11.62
CA ALA A 50 -10.77 6.76 -12.15
C ALA A 50 -10.81 7.67 -13.39
N ASP A 51 -9.67 8.26 -13.80
CA ASP A 51 -9.59 9.16 -14.95
C ASP A 51 -8.44 8.80 -15.92
N PRO A 52 -8.37 7.56 -16.45
CA PRO A 52 -7.37 7.16 -17.42
C PRO A 52 -7.76 7.44 -18.88
N SER A 53 -9.00 7.90 -19.14
CA SER A 53 -9.61 7.91 -20.48
C SER A 53 -8.78 8.67 -21.52
N GLU A 54 -8.31 9.87 -21.20
CA GLU A 54 -7.50 10.67 -22.12
C GLU A 54 -6.17 9.99 -22.47
N ILE A 55 -5.55 9.30 -21.50
CA ILE A 55 -4.30 8.54 -21.72
C ILE A 55 -4.58 7.35 -22.66
N ILE A 56 -5.68 6.62 -22.41
CA ILE A 56 -6.09 5.47 -23.23
C ILE A 56 -6.40 5.90 -24.65
N ASP A 57 -7.17 6.96 -24.83
CA ASP A 57 -7.57 7.45 -26.15
C ASP A 57 -6.36 7.85 -27.01
N VAL A 58 -5.44 8.63 -26.44
CA VAL A 58 -4.23 9.06 -27.16
C VAL A 58 -3.32 7.87 -27.50
N ALA A 59 -3.14 6.95 -26.57
CA ALA A 59 -2.33 5.75 -26.82
C ALA A 59 -2.95 4.85 -27.90
N LYS A 60 -4.27 4.67 -27.88
CA LYS A 60 -5.03 3.90 -28.88
C LYS A 60 -4.96 4.55 -30.26
N GLU A 61 -5.09 5.87 -30.36
CA GLU A 61 -4.97 6.61 -31.62
C GLU A 61 -3.61 6.39 -32.32
N HIS A 62 -2.54 6.25 -31.52
CA HIS A 62 -1.18 6.07 -32.00
C HIS A 62 -0.69 4.60 -31.96
N ASP A 63 -1.57 3.69 -31.62
CA ASP A 63 -1.27 2.25 -31.48
C ASP A 63 -0.10 1.91 -30.50
N VAL A 64 0.03 2.69 -29.43
CA VAL A 64 1.07 2.54 -28.39
C VAL A 64 0.48 1.80 -27.19
N PRO A 65 0.85 0.53 -26.91
CA PRO A 65 0.29 -0.23 -25.78
C PRO A 65 0.64 0.40 -24.43
N ILE A 66 -0.28 0.21 -23.48
CA ILE A 66 -0.10 0.69 -22.11
C ILE A 66 0.00 -0.48 -21.14
N ILE A 67 1.01 -0.45 -20.28
CA ILE A 67 1.12 -1.29 -19.08
C ILE A 67 0.86 -0.39 -17.88
N PHE A 68 -0.33 -0.47 -17.31
CA PHE A 68 -0.61 0.15 -16.03
C PHE A 68 0.06 -0.64 -14.92
N PHE A 69 0.54 0.03 -13.90
CA PHE A 69 1.14 -0.64 -12.75
C PHE A 69 0.79 0.09 -11.44
N ASN A 70 0.87 -0.62 -10.33
CA ASN A 70 0.52 -0.14 -8.98
C ASN A 70 -0.97 0.23 -8.86
N ARG A 71 -1.44 1.34 -9.43
CA ARG A 71 -2.85 1.74 -9.41
C ARG A 71 -3.58 1.11 -10.60
N GLU A 72 -4.45 0.15 -10.30
CA GLU A 72 -5.27 -0.52 -11.31
C GLU A 72 -6.39 0.39 -11.79
N PRO A 73 -6.55 0.63 -13.12
CA PRO A 73 -7.73 1.29 -13.66
C PRO A 73 -9.02 0.53 -13.29
N VAL A 74 -10.16 1.18 -13.40
CA VAL A 74 -11.44 0.45 -13.22
C VAL A 74 -11.64 -0.53 -14.38
N ALA A 75 -12.37 -1.61 -14.11
CA ALA A 75 -12.53 -2.70 -15.08
C ALA A 75 -13.17 -2.26 -16.41
N GLU A 76 -13.99 -1.23 -16.37
CA GLU A 76 -14.61 -0.62 -17.56
C GLU A 76 -13.56 -0.01 -18.49
N ASP A 77 -12.59 0.69 -17.93
CA ASP A 77 -11.51 1.32 -18.69
C ASP A 77 -10.59 0.29 -19.33
N MET A 78 -10.26 -0.78 -18.59
CA MET A 78 -9.43 -1.87 -19.12
C MET A 78 -10.06 -2.61 -20.31
N ARG A 79 -11.37 -2.51 -20.50
CA ARG A 79 -12.09 -3.12 -21.64
C ARG A 79 -12.18 -2.24 -22.89
N GLN A 80 -11.73 -0.99 -22.82
CA GLN A 80 -11.83 -0.04 -23.93
C GLN A 80 -10.90 -0.39 -25.10
N TRP A 81 -9.83 -1.14 -24.83
CA TRP A 81 -8.84 -1.53 -25.84
C TRP A 81 -8.09 -2.80 -25.42
N ASP A 82 -7.75 -3.65 -26.36
CA ASP A 82 -7.11 -4.95 -26.16
C ASP A 82 -5.58 -4.88 -25.90
N ARG A 83 -4.98 -3.67 -26.02
CA ARG A 83 -3.56 -3.43 -25.73
C ARG A 83 -3.33 -2.68 -24.41
N LEU A 84 -4.26 -2.80 -23.49
CA LEU A 84 -4.14 -2.35 -22.11
C LEU A 84 -3.80 -3.53 -21.21
N TYR A 85 -2.78 -3.38 -20.42
CA TYR A 85 -2.29 -4.40 -19.50
C TYR A 85 -2.18 -3.81 -18.09
N TYR A 86 -2.30 -4.65 -17.07
CA TYR A 86 -2.06 -4.25 -15.69
C TYR A 86 -1.10 -5.21 -15.00
N VAL A 87 -0.17 -4.65 -14.23
CA VAL A 87 0.75 -5.38 -13.35
C VAL A 87 0.71 -4.77 -11.96
N GLY A 88 0.30 -5.55 -10.99
CA GLY A 88 0.21 -5.12 -9.59
C GLY A 88 0.22 -6.30 -8.63
N ALA A 89 0.24 -5.99 -7.33
CA ALA A 89 0.11 -6.98 -6.28
C ALA A 89 -1.37 -7.39 -6.10
N ASP A 90 -1.60 -8.60 -5.61
CA ASP A 90 -2.92 -9.00 -5.11
C ASP A 90 -3.15 -8.42 -3.72
N ALA A 91 -3.83 -7.27 -3.68
CA ALA A 91 -4.12 -6.55 -2.44
C ALA A 91 -4.98 -7.38 -1.48
N LYS A 92 -5.88 -8.22 -2.01
CA LYS A 92 -6.71 -9.11 -1.20
C LYS A 92 -5.85 -10.19 -0.53
N GLN A 93 -4.98 -10.84 -1.29
CA GLN A 93 -4.04 -11.81 -0.73
C GLN A 93 -3.16 -11.17 0.35
N SER A 94 -2.64 -9.98 0.09
CA SER A 94 -1.81 -9.25 1.06
C SER A 94 -2.55 -8.99 2.37
N GLY A 95 -3.80 -8.52 2.30
CA GLY A 95 -4.62 -8.30 3.50
C GLY A 95 -4.96 -9.59 4.23
N VAL A 96 -5.29 -10.67 3.51
CA VAL A 96 -5.54 -11.98 4.12
C VAL A 96 -4.31 -12.49 4.86
N LEU A 97 -3.14 -12.45 4.24
CA LEU A 97 -1.87 -12.90 4.87
C LEU A 97 -1.53 -12.05 6.10
N GLN A 98 -1.74 -10.73 6.05
CA GLN A 98 -1.58 -9.86 7.21
C GLN A 98 -2.51 -10.27 8.37
N GLY A 99 -3.78 -10.55 8.06
CA GLY A 99 -4.75 -11.02 9.04
C GLY A 99 -4.42 -12.40 9.62
N GLU A 100 -3.97 -13.35 8.78
CA GLU A 100 -3.54 -14.67 9.21
C GLU A 100 -2.34 -14.61 10.15
N LEU A 101 -1.35 -13.79 9.84
CA LEU A 101 -0.20 -13.56 10.72
C LEU A 101 -0.64 -12.99 12.08
N ALA A 102 -1.55 -12.01 12.07
CA ALA A 102 -2.11 -11.46 13.31
C ALA A 102 -2.83 -12.53 14.14
N VAL A 103 -3.66 -13.36 13.50
CA VAL A 103 -4.33 -14.50 14.17
C VAL A 103 -3.35 -15.45 14.81
N GLU A 104 -2.28 -15.82 14.09
CA GLU A 104 -1.25 -16.70 14.59
C GLU A 104 -0.57 -16.13 15.83
N MET A 105 -0.13 -14.87 15.76
CA MET A 105 0.54 -14.19 16.88
C MET A 105 -0.37 -14.09 18.11
N ILE A 106 -1.64 -13.72 17.95
CA ILE A 106 -2.62 -13.59 19.03
C ILE A 106 -2.88 -14.95 19.69
N ARG A 107 -3.00 -16.03 18.90
CA ARG A 107 -3.22 -17.37 19.44
C ARG A 107 -2.00 -17.94 20.16
N GLN A 108 -0.79 -17.59 19.74
CA GLN A 108 0.45 -18.03 20.36
C GLN A 108 0.79 -17.26 21.64
N ASN A 109 0.29 -16.03 21.78
CA ASN A 109 0.62 -15.17 22.91
C ASN A 109 -0.63 -14.48 23.49
N SER A 110 -1.18 -15.07 24.56
CA SER A 110 -2.33 -14.53 25.28
C SER A 110 -2.07 -13.20 26.02
N GLN A 111 -0.80 -12.75 26.09
CA GLN A 111 -0.46 -11.46 26.71
C GLN A 111 -0.67 -10.28 25.76
N ILE A 112 -1.00 -10.51 24.49
CA ILE A 112 -1.37 -9.46 23.55
C ILE A 112 -2.65 -8.76 24.01
N ASP A 113 -3.64 -9.50 24.51
CA ASP A 113 -4.79 -8.95 25.25
C ASP A 113 -4.30 -8.46 26.63
N HIS A 114 -3.77 -7.23 26.67
CA HIS A 114 -3.15 -6.64 27.85
C HIS A 114 -4.16 -6.44 29.00
N ASN A 115 -5.37 -6.06 28.64
CA ASN A 115 -6.43 -5.75 29.61
C ASN A 115 -7.27 -6.97 30.00
N LYS A 116 -7.11 -8.10 29.29
CA LYS A 116 -7.78 -9.39 29.52
C LYS A 116 -9.30 -9.32 29.40
N ASP A 117 -9.80 -8.48 28.50
CA ASP A 117 -11.25 -8.37 28.25
C ASP A 117 -11.77 -9.33 27.17
N GLY A 118 -10.89 -10.10 26.55
CA GLY A 118 -11.20 -11.07 25.52
C GLY A 118 -11.35 -10.45 24.12
N LYS A 119 -10.99 -9.17 23.96
CA LYS A 119 -10.96 -8.46 22.69
C LYS A 119 -9.55 -7.99 22.39
N ILE A 120 -9.28 -7.69 21.13
CA ILE A 120 -8.02 -7.06 20.72
C ILE A 120 -8.33 -5.64 20.28
N GLN A 121 -7.80 -4.68 21.01
CA GLN A 121 -7.91 -3.26 20.71
C GLN A 121 -6.92 -2.89 19.61
N TYR A 122 -7.44 -2.55 18.43
CA TYR A 122 -6.58 -2.30 17.28
C TYR A 122 -6.74 -0.91 16.69
N VAL A 123 -5.70 -0.49 16.01
CA VAL A 123 -5.68 0.71 15.17
C VAL A 123 -5.23 0.35 13.75
N VAL A 124 -5.68 1.14 12.77
CA VAL A 124 -5.28 1.02 11.37
C VAL A 124 -4.52 2.26 10.94
N LEU A 125 -3.39 2.04 10.29
CA LEU A 125 -2.66 3.04 9.51
C LEU A 125 -2.85 2.71 8.04
N GLU A 126 -3.76 3.44 7.40
CA GLU A 126 -4.09 3.25 5.99
C GLU A 126 -3.19 4.09 5.10
N GLY A 127 -2.97 3.60 3.89
CA GLY A 127 -2.23 4.30 2.86
C GLY A 127 -2.90 5.60 2.43
N GLU A 128 -3.01 5.83 1.15
CA GLU A 128 -3.63 7.04 0.59
C GLU A 128 -5.15 6.89 0.50
N ALA A 129 -5.88 7.96 0.81
CA ALA A 129 -7.33 7.97 0.69
C ALA A 129 -7.79 7.61 -0.73
N GLY A 130 -8.71 6.65 -0.82
CA GLY A 130 -9.25 6.17 -2.10
C GLY A 130 -8.31 5.25 -2.90
N HIS A 131 -7.13 4.95 -2.39
CA HIS A 131 -6.25 3.96 -2.99
C HIS A 131 -6.84 2.55 -2.82
N GLN A 132 -7.05 1.87 -3.93
CA GLN A 132 -7.69 0.56 -3.95
C GLN A 132 -7.00 -0.45 -3.03
N ASP A 133 -5.67 -0.58 -3.12
CA ASP A 133 -4.92 -1.52 -2.31
C ASP A 133 -5.06 -1.23 -0.81
N ALA A 134 -5.08 0.05 -0.42
CA ALA A 134 -5.21 0.43 0.98
C ALA A 134 -6.54 -0.07 1.56
N ILE A 135 -7.63 0.17 0.85
CA ILE A 135 -8.97 -0.25 1.25
C ILE A 135 -9.05 -1.78 1.31
N ILE A 136 -8.64 -2.47 0.23
CA ILE A 136 -8.74 -3.93 0.12
C ILE A 136 -7.85 -4.62 1.16
N ARG A 137 -6.61 -4.16 1.38
CA ARG A 137 -5.72 -4.71 2.42
C ARG A 137 -6.35 -4.59 3.80
N THR A 138 -6.84 -3.39 4.16
CA THR A 138 -7.46 -3.14 5.45
C THR A 138 -8.70 -4.02 5.68
N GLU A 139 -9.63 -4.04 4.73
CA GLU A 139 -10.85 -4.83 4.84
C GLU A 139 -10.54 -6.32 5.00
N ASN A 140 -9.66 -6.87 4.17
CA ASN A 140 -9.35 -8.30 4.22
C ASN A 140 -8.54 -8.71 5.46
N ALA A 141 -7.67 -7.85 5.99
CA ALA A 141 -6.98 -8.12 7.24
C ALA A 141 -7.97 -8.21 8.43
N VAL A 142 -8.84 -7.22 8.56
CA VAL A 142 -9.88 -7.20 9.62
C VAL A 142 -10.87 -8.35 9.46
N ASP A 143 -11.34 -8.61 8.25
CA ASP A 143 -12.23 -9.73 7.93
C ASP A 143 -11.61 -11.08 8.28
N THR A 144 -10.32 -11.26 8.02
CA THR A 144 -9.61 -12.51 8.33
C THR A 144 -9.53 -12.74 9.84
N LEU A 145 -9.22 -11.71 10.62
CA LEU A 145 -9.25 -11.78 12.07
C LEU A 145 -10.63 -12.17 12.60
N ASN A 146 -11.68 -11.48 12.15
CA ASN A 146 -13.06 -11.76 12.55
C ASN A 146 -13.51 -13.20 12.19
N LYS A 147 -13.21 -13.65 10.96
CA LYS A 147 -13.53 -15.01 10.50
C LYS A 147 -12.82 -16.09 11.28
N ASN A 148 -11.68 -15.78 11.88
CA ASN A 148 -10.93 -16.68 12.75
C ASN A 148 -11.35 -16.60 14.22
N GLY A 149 -12.40 -15.85 14.54
CA GLY A 149 -12.98 -15.77 15.88
C GLY A 149 -12.21 -14.85 16.84
N ILE A 150 -11.36 -13.95 16.31
CA ILE A 150 -10.75 -12.90 17.12
C ILE A 150 -11.76 -11.76 17.29
N GLU A 151 -12.17 -11.49 18.52
CA GLU A 151 -13.01 -10.33 18.81
C GLU A 151 -12.18 -9.06 18.76
N LEU A 152 -12.61 -8.10 17.95
CA LEU A 152 -11.89 -6.86 17.68
C LEU A 152 -12.61 -5.63 18.21
N GLU A 153 -11.86 -4.72 18.83
CA GLU A 153 -12.33 -3.37 19.16
C GLU A 153 -11.48 -2.34 18.41
N LYS A 154 -12.07 -1.67 17.42
CA LYS A 154 -11.39 -0.63 16.66
C LYS A 154 -11.30 0.66 17.46
N LEU A 155 -10.09 1.05 17.87
CA LEU A 155 -9.85 2.30 18.58
C LEU A 155 -9.74 3.49 17.61
N SER A 156 -9.00 3.30 16.51
CA SER A 156 -8.76 4.38 15.54
C SER A 156 -8.45 3.83 14.16
N TYR A 157 -8.65 4.70 13.18
CA TYR A 157 -8.32 4.53 11.79
C TYR A 157 -7.75 5.85 11.29
N GLN A 158 -6.53 5.84 10.75
CA GLN A 158 -5.84 7.03 10.32
C GLN A 158 -5.18 6.83 8.96
N ILE A 159 -5.31 7.82 8.09
CA ILE A 159 -4.62 7.86 6.80
C ILE A 159 -3.21 8.43 7.02
N ALA A 160 -2.20 7.71 6.59
CA ALA A 160 -0.79 8.07 6.71
C ALA A 160 -0.04 8.09 5.37
N ASN A 161 -0.75 7.97 4.24
CA ASN A 161 -0.26 8.21 2.88
C ASN A 161 1.03 7.42 2.54
N TRP A 162 1.14 6.16 2.97
CA TRP A 162 2.31 5.30 2.77
C TRP A 162 3.61 5.85 3.39
N ASN A 163 3.51 6.85 4.26
CA ASN A 163 4.64 7.65 4.71
C ASN A 163 4.96 7.41 6.19
N ARG A 164 6.21 7.04 6.47
CA ARG A 164 6.72 6.73 7.81
C ARG A 164 6.54 7.89 8.80
N ALA A 165 6.91 9.11 8.39
CA ALA A 165 6.82 10.27 9.29
C ALA A 165 5.36 10.66 9.57
N GLN A 166 4.47 10.55 8.59
CA GLN A 166 3.04 10.77 8.82
C GLN A 166 2.45 9.70 9.75
N ALA A 167 2.81 8.43 9.55
CA ALA A 167 2.39 7.33 10.41
C ALA A 167 2.87 7.54 11.86
N GLN A 168 4.12 7.96 12.05
CA GLN A 168 4.65 8.32 13.36
C GLN A 168 3.80 9.41 14.02
N ASN A 169 3.54 10.52 13.33
CA ASN A 169 2.74 11.62 13.85
C ASN A 169 1.31 11.19 14.22
N ARG A 170 0.68 10.33 13.38
CA ARG A 170 -0.65 9.78 13.66
C ARG A 170 -0.62 8.87 14.90
N MET A 171 0.41 8.04 15.02
CA MET A 171 0.56 7.13 16.16
C MET A 171 0.81 7.92 17.45
N GLU A 172 1.63 8.95 17.45
CA GLU A 172 1.83 9.82 18.62
C GLU A 172 0.52 10.45 19.12
N GLN A 173 -0.35 10.89 18.18
CA GLN A 173 -1.69 11.39 18.52
C GLN A 173 -2.58 10.30 19.14
N MET A 174 -2.57 9.10 18.56
CA MET A 174 -3.33 7.96 19.08
C MET A 174 -2.83 7.53 20.46
N LEU A 175 -1.52 7.53 20.70
CA LEU A 175 -0.93 7.25 22.02
C LEU A 175 -1.33 8.29 23.06
N GLY A 176 -1.44 9.56 22.69
CA GLY A 176 -1.98 10.61 23.56
C GLY A 176 -3.42 10.34 24.01
N GLN A 177 -4.23 9.75 23.12
CA GLN A 177 -5.64 9.45 23.38
C GLN A 177 -5.86 8.10 24.07
N TYR A 178 -5.25 7.03 23.57
CA TYR A 178 -5.53 5.65 23.95
C TYR A 178 -4.48 5.07 24.91
N LYS A 179 -3.30 5.70 25.02
CA LYS A 179 -2.20 5.26 25.90
C LYS A 179 -1.86 3.77 25.65
N ASN A 180 -1.88 2.96 26.69
CA ASN A 180 -1.53 1.53 26.66
C ASN A 180 -2.68 0.61 26.22
N LYS A 181 -3.73 1.16 25.61
CA LYS A 181 -4.88 0.35 25.18
C LYS A 181 -4.70 -0.28 23.79
N ILE A 182 -3.72 0.19 23.01
CA ILE A 182 -3.49 -0.33 21.66
C ILE A 182 -2.73 -1.65 21.78
N GLU A 183 -3.28 -2.71 21.23
CA GLU A 183 -2.74 -4.08 21.30
C GLU A 183 -2.30 -4.60 19.93
N LEU A 184 -2.89 -4.06 18.85
CA LEU A 184 -2.55 -4.42 17.49
C LEU A 184 -2.53 -3.17 16.59
N VAL A 185 -1.48 -3.05 15.80
CA VAL A 185 -1.33 -2.03 14.75
C VAL A 185 -1.30 -2.71 13.39
N LEU A 186 -2.34 -2.53 12.61
CA LEU A 186 -2.40 -2.95 11.20
C LEU A 186 -2.00 -1.77 10.33
N ALA A 187 -0.85 -1.88 9.67
CA ALA A 187 -0.37 -0.88 8.73
C ALA A 187 -0.39 -1.43 7.30
N ASN A 188 -0.85 -0.66 6.34
CA ASN A 188 -0.94 -1.12 4.96
C ASN A 188 0.42 -1.27 4.27
N ASN A 189 1.52 -0.77 4.87
CA ASN A 189 2.88 -1.05 4.44
C ASN A 189 3.88 -0.99 5.60
N ASP A 190 5.11 -1.44 5.33
CA ASP A 190 6.20 -1.48 6.31
C ASP A 190 6.63 -0.10 6.79
N ASP A 191 6.70 0.89 5.90
CA ASP A 191 7.10 2.24 6.27
C ASP A 191 6.16 2.84 7.31
N MET A 192 4.85 2.62 7.19
CA MET A 192 3.90 3.07 8.19
C MET A 192 3.96 2.25 9.48
N ALA A 193 4.22 0.94 9.40
CA ALA A 193 4.45 0.11 10.59
C ALA A 193 5.69 0.58 11.37
N LEU A 194 6.79 0.85 10.65
CA LEU A 194 8.01 1.42 11.24
C LEU A 194 7.78 2.80 11.84
N GLY A 195 6.98 3.65 11.19
CA GLY A 195 6.60 4.95 11.73
C GLY A 195 5.82 4.83 13.04
N ALA A 196 4.91 3.87 13.13
CA ALA A 196 4.21 3.58 14.38
C ALA A 196 5.18 3.13 15.48
N LEU A 197 6.11 2.23 15.17
CA LEU A 197 7.14 1.79 16.11
C LEU A 197 8.05 2.95 16.56
N ASP A 198 8.40 3.87 15.66
CA ASP A 198 9.19 5.07 15.99
C ASP A 198 8.46 5.96 17.02
N ALA A 199 7.12 6.10 16.92
CA ALA A 199 6.33 6.85 17.88
C ALA A 199 6.43 6.26 19.30
N TYR A 200 6.35 4.94 19.43
CA TYR A 200 6.52 4.27 20.72
C TYR A 200 7.93 4.47 21.29
N LYS A 201 8.96 4.34 20.45
CA LYS A 201 10.36 4.57 20.85
C LYS A 201 10.59 6.01 21.31
N ASN A 202 10.09 7.00 20.56
CA ASN A 202 10.22 8.41 20.91
C ASN A 202 9.56 8.77 22.24
N LEU A 203 8.46 8.13 22.57
CA LEU A 203 7.74 8.32 23.83
C LEU A 203 8.26 7.41 24.96
N ASN A 204 9.36 6.70 24.74
CA ASN A 204 10.04 5.82 25.70
C ASN A 204 9.14 4.72 26.27
N TYR A 205 8.26 4.14 25.46
CA TYR A 205 7.51 2.95 25.86
C TYR A 205 8.46 1.76 26.04
N THR A 206 8.22 0.97 27.07
CA THR A 206 8.96 -0.27 27.30
C THR A 206 8.46 -1.39 26.37
N GLU A 207 9.31 -2.36 26.06
CA GLU A 207 8.95 -3.52 25.22
C GLU A 207 7.67 -4.24 25.69
N ALA A 208 7.48 -4.34 27.00
CA ALA A 208 6.30 -4.98 27.59
C ALA A 208 4.96 -4.24 27.28
N LEU A 209 5.02 -3.02 26.79
CA LEU A 209 3.86 -2.20 26.45
C LEU A 209 3.71 -1.98 24.94
N LEU A 210 4.56 -2.61 24.14
CA LEU A 210 4.45 -2.53 22.70
C LEU A 210 3.30 -3.42 22.20
N PRO A 211 2.45 -2.90 21.30
CA PRO A 211 1.48 -3.73 20.59
C PRO A 211 2.19 -4.62 19.55
N VAL A 212 1.44 -5.52 18.97
CA VAL A 212 1.87 -6.21 17.75
C VAL A 212 1.77 -5.23 16.57
N PHE A 213 2.86 -5.09 15.81
CA PHE A 213 2.88 -4.29 14.57
C PHE A 213 2.96 -5.23 13.37
N ILE A 214 2.07 -5.06 12.41
CA ILE A 214 2.10 -5.85 11.18
C ILE A 214 2.03 -4.91 9.98
N GLY A 215 3.09 -4.94 9.17
CA GLY A 215 3.19 -4.23 7.89
C GLY A 215 2.88 -5.13 6.70
N ILE A 216 3.18 -4.65 5.52
CA ILE A 216 3.16 -5.34 4.22
C ILE A 216 4.33 -4.79 3.42
N ASP A 217 4.88 -5.55 2.50
CA ASP A 217 5.91 -5.32 1.48
C ASP A 217 7.19 -6.16 1.72
N GLY A 218 7.60 -6.42 2.95
CA GLY A 218 8.86 -7.11 3.23
C GLY A 218 10.08 -6.29 2.82
N THR A 219 10.05 -4.98 3.09
CA THR A 219 11.16 -4.10 2.79
C THR A 219 12.40 -4.47 3.64
N ASP A 220 13.60 -4.13 3.15
CA ASP A 220 14.83 -4.37 3.92
C ASP A 220 14.78 -3.76 5.33
N MET A 221 14.11 -2.63 5.49
CA MET A 221 13.96 -1.99 6.80
C MET A 221 12.90 -2.68 7.66
N GLY A 222 11.79 -3.14 7.04
CA GLY A 222 10.76 -3.94 7.71
C GLY A 222 11.34 -5.26 8.23
N LEU A 223 12.02 -6.00 7.36
CA LEU A 223 12.65 -7.29 7.71
C LEU A 223 13.74 -7.18 8.79
N LYS A 224 14.40 -6.04 8.95
CA LYS A 224 15.37 -5.81 10.03
C LYS A 224 14.74 -5.43 11.36
N ALA A 225 13.47 -5.09 11.37
CA ALA A 225 12.75 -4.66 12.57
C ALA A 225 12.04 -5.83 13.29
N VAL A 226 11.99 -7.00 12.64
CA VAL A 226 11.39 -8.25 13.16
C VAL A 226 12.40 -9.07 13.99
#